data_df603461d1637c4f0b2131b2ac549e1a
#
_entry.id   df603461d1637c4f0b2131b2ac549e1a
#
_cell.length_a   1.000
_cell.length_b   1.000
_cell.length_c   1.000
_cell.angle_alpha   90.00
_cell.angle_beta   90.00
_cell.angle_gamma   90.00
#
_symmetry.space_group_name_H-M   'P 1'
#
loop_
_entity.id
_entity.type
_entity.pdbx_description
1 polymer ?
#
loop_
_entity_poly.entity_id
_entity_poly.type
_entity_poly.pdbx_seq_one_letter_code
_entity_poly.pdbx_strand_id
1 'polypeptide(L)'
;MTSSYDFAILGAGIAGVSAAYFLSKSAKVALIEREDSWGYHASGRSAAVFIEGYENPTVSELTLKSKNFFVEATNIFSDYPIIKPLGGLTVVPTTKLDEATVFLDRWRKLNPGLALIDKSVAMMRVPILRAEEVAGAIWDPNLLSIDTHQLMQSLLRAFFSNGGQLLCGKDAQLQRRQAGQVWEIDAQDLSIRTPTVINAAGAWANEVALMA
;
A
#
# COMPACT_ATOMS: atom_id res chain seq x y z
N MET A 1 -25.68 17.64 10.38
CA MET A 1 -24.79 18.83 10.39
C MET A 1 -23.85 18.73 9.19
N THR A 2 -23.64 19.83 8.47
CA THR A 2 -22.72 19.84 7.31
C THR A 2 -21.35 20.32 7.75
N SER A 3 -20.31 19.50 7.51
CA SER A 3 -18.91 19.84 7.81
C SER A 3 -18.14 20.09 6.53
N SER A 4 -17.21 21.06 6.55
CA SER A 4 -16.36 21.39 5.38
C SER A 4 -14.91 20.97 5.61
N TYR A 5 -14.31 20.39 4.55
CA TYR A 5 -12.93 19.92 4.50
C TYR A 5 -12.27 20.38 3.20
N ASP A 6 -10.94 20.45 3.21
CA ASP A 6 -10.16 20.71 1.99
C ASP A 6 -10.11 19.44 1.12
N PHE A 7 -10.03 18.27 1.78
CA PHE A 7 -10.03 16.96 1.13
C PHE A 7 -10.96 16.00 1.84
N ALA A 8 -11.69 15.20 1.06
CA ALA A 8 -12.37 14.01 1.53
C ALA A 8 -11.78 12.78 0.83
N ILE A 9 -11.36 11.79 1.60
CA ILE A 9 -10.72 10.57 1.11
C ILE A 9 -11.66 9.40 1.36
N LEU A 10 -12.00 8.64 0.33
CA LEU A 10 -12.87 7.49 0.39
C LEU A 10 -12.07 6.20 0.42
N GLY A 11 -12.16 5.48 1.54
CA GLY A 11 -11.44 4.23 1.83
C GLY A 11 -10.25 4.43 2.77
N ALA A 12 -10.29 3.75 3.93
CA ALA A 12 -9.22 3.78 4.93
C ALA A 12 -8.31 2.53 4.87
N GLY A 13 -8.01 2.06 3.66
CA GLY A 13 -6.88 1.17 3.38
C GLY A 13 -5.55 1.94 3.40
N ILE A 14 -4.43 1.26 3.12
CA ILE A 14 -3.10 1.87 3.17
C ILE A 14 -2.98 3.11 2.27
N ALA A 15 -3.60 3.13 1.10
CA ALA A 15 -3.58 4.26 0.18
C ALA A 15 -4.27 5.49 0.80
N GLY A 16 -5.50 5.32 1.34
CA GLY A 16 -6.25 6.40 1.97
C GLY A 16 -5.60 6.92 3.24
N VAL A 17 -5.15 6.02 4.11
CA VAL A 17 -4.45 6.39 5.36
C VAL A 17 -3.16 7.16 5.07
N SER A 18 -2.38 6.73 4.08
CA SER A 18 -1.17 7.44 3.67
C SER A 18 -1.48 8.83 3.13
N ALA A 19 -2.45 8.94 2.21
CA ALA A 19 -2.88 10.22 1.66
C ALA A 19 -3.39 11.17 2.78
N ALA A 20 -4.20 10.63 3.71
CA ALA A 20 -4.72 11.39 4.84
C ALA A 20 -3.59 11.94 5.72
N TYR A 21 -2.59 11.12 6.05
CA TYR A 21 -1.43 11.55 6.82
C TYR A 21 -0.68 12.71 6.13
N PHE A 22 -0.33 12.55 4.85
CA PHE A 22 0.46 13.57 4.17
C PHE A 22 -0.30 14.88 3.98
N LEU A 23 -1.58 14.82 3.62
CA LEU A 23 -2.42 16.00 3.38
C LEU A 23 -2.77 16.73 4.68
N SER A 24 -2.97 16.02 5.78
CA SER A 24 -3.32 16.63 7.07
C SER A 24 -2.25 17.52 7.67
N LYS A 25 -1.02 17.47 7.15
CA LYS A 25 0.07 18.40 7.56
C LYS A 25 -0.22 19.86 7.24
N SER A 26 -1.08 20.12 6.25
CA SER A 26 -1.35 21.49 5.75
C SER A 26 -2.81 21.75 5.39
N ALA A 27 -3.70 20.75 5.56
CA ALA A 27 -5.09 20.84 5.13
C ALA A 27 -6.03 20.12 6.11
N LYS A 28 -7.31 20.52 6.10
CA LYS A 28 -8.37 19.84 6.85
C LYS A 28 -8.88 18.64 6.06
N VAL A 29 -8.70 17.44 6.59
CA VAL A 29 -8.95 16.17 5.87
C VAL A 29 -9.98 15.31 6.61
N ALA A 30 -10.99 14.83 5.87
CA ALA A 30 -11.87 13.73 6.29
C ALA A 30 -11.44 12.43 5.59
N LEU A 31 -11.25 11.37 6.35
CA LEU A 31 -11.04 10.01 5.86
C LEU A 31 -12.30 9.19 6.17
N ILE A 32 -12.95 8.68 5.13
CA ILE A 32 -14.25 8.01 5.23
C ILE A 32 -14.07 6.54 4.87
N GLU A 33 -14.53 5.65 5.74
CA GLU A 33 -14.44 4.21 5.58
C GLU A 33 -15.83 3.58 5.72
N ARG A 34 -16.17 2.71 4.78
CA ARG A 34 -17.45 2.00 4.79
C ARG A 34 -17.53 0.95 5.91
N GLU A 35 -16.44 0.25 6.13
CA GLU A 35 -16.37 -0.75 7.18
C GLU A 35 -16.28 -0.12 8.58
N ASP A 36 -16.60 -0.89 9.60
CA ASP A 36 -16.54 -0.42 11.01
C ASP A 36 -15.13 -0.15 11.50
N SER A 37 -14.13 -0.59 10.75
CA SER A 37 -12.70 -0.40 11.07
C SER A 37 -11.86 -0.12 9.82
N TRP A 38 -10.79 0.64 10.01
CA TRP A 38 -9.80 0.87 8.97
C TRP A 38 -9.00 -0.40 8.64
N GLY A 39 -8.52 -0.49 7.41
CA GLY A 39 -7.65 -1.59 6.96
C GLY A 39 -8.32 -2.95 6.84
N TYR A 40 -9.63 -3.02 6.90
CA TYR A 40 -10.39 -4.28 6.99
C TYR A 40 -10.15 -5.25 5.82
N HIS A 41 -9.97 -4.73 4.60
CA HIS A 41 -9.80 -5.54 3.39
C HIS A 41 -8.32 -5.86 3.09
N ALA A 42 -7.86 -5.58 1.86
CA ALA A 42 -6.54 -5.99 1.36
C ALA A 42 -5.38 -5.55 2.26
N SER A 43 -5.42 -4.34 2.82
CA SER A 43 -4.35 -3.82 3.67
C SER A 43 -4.14 -4.60 4.95
N GLY A 44 -5.21 -4.98 5.64
CA GLY A 44 -5.14 -5.75 6.89
C GLY A 44 -4.95 -7.26 6.69
N ARG A 45 -5.02 -7.74 5.45
CA ARG A 45 -4.89 -9.17 5.10
C ARG A 45 -3.64 -9.44 4.26
N SER A 46 -2.74 -8.47 4.16
CA SER A 46 -1.55 -8.55 3.32
C SER A 46 -0.39 -9.22 4.06
N ALA A 47 0.25 -10.18 3.41
CA ALA A 47 1.59 -10.64 3.76
C ALA A 47 2.62 -9.66 3.17
N ALA A 48 2.57 -8.39 3.60
CA ALA A 48 3.19 -7.28 2.94
C ALA A 48 4.71 -7.36 2.95
N VAL A 49 5.27 -7.13 1.79
CA VAL A 49 6.71 -7.11 1.57
C VAL A 49 7.11 -5.86 0.79
N PHE A 50 8.29 -5.35 1.06
CA PHE A 50 8.94 -4.31 0.29
C PHE A 50 9.87 -4.97 -0.73
N ILE A 51 9.58 -4.79 -2.01
CA ILE A 51 10.32 -5.39 -3.13
C ILE A 51 10.84 -4.27 -4.02
N GLU A 52 12.16 -4.14 -4.17
CA GLU A 52 12.79 -3.09 -4.98
C GLU A 52 12.61 -3.31 -6.49
N GLY A 53 12.60 -4.55 -6.94
CA GLY A 53 12.39 -4.94 -8.34
C GLY A 53 11.04 -5.58 -8.55
N TYR A 54 10.04 -4.82 -8.98
CA TYR A 54 8.73 -5.33 -9.34
C TYR A 54 8.55 -5.32 -10.86
N GLU A 55 7.60 -6.09 -11.40
CA GLU A 55 7.43 -6.26 -12.86
C GLU A 55 7.22 -4.94 -13.62
N ASN A 56 6.61 -3.95 -12.98
CA ASN A 56 6.33 -2.65 -13.58
C ASN A 56 7.42 -1.62 -13.18
N PRO A 57 8.13 -1.01 -14.15
CA PRO A 57 9.17 -0.02 -13.87
C PRO A 57 8.70 1.19 -13.08
N THR A 58 7.49 1.68 -13.34
CA THR A 58 6.90 2.83 -12.62
C THR A 58 6.65 2.48 -11.15
N VAL A 59 6.13 1.27 -10.88
CA VAL A 59 5.93 0.79 -9.51
C VAL A 59 7.27 0.66 -8.79
N SER A 60 8.30 0.11 -9.45
CA SER A 60 9.63 -0.01 -8.87
C SER A 60 10.26 1.34 -8.54
N GLU A 61 10.10 2.34 -9.41
CA GLU A 61 10.58 3.70 -9.15
C GLU A 61 9.88 4.33 -7.92
N LEU A 62 8.56 4.18 -7.81
CA LEU A 62 7.79 4.65 -6.64
C LEU A 62 8.21 3.92 -5.36
N THR A 63 8.44 2.60 -5.45
CA THR A 63 8.91 1.79 -4.32
C THR A 63 10.27 2.28 -3.82
N LEU A 64 11.23 2.49 -4.74
CA LEU A 64 12.56 2.99 -4.38
C LEU A 64 12.51 4.39 -3.76
N LYS A 65 11.67 5.30 -4.28
CA LYS A 65 11.44 6.63 -3.68
C LYS A 65 10.84 6.54 -2.29
N SER A 66 10.05 5.51 -2.00
CA SER A 66 9.42 5.28 -0.69
C SER A 66 10.36 4.65 0.33
N LYS A 67 11.50 4.10 -0.07
CA LYS A 67 12.41 3.34 0.81
C LYS A 67 12.85 4.15 2.03
N ASN A 68 13.29 5.38 1.82
CA ASN A 68 13.73 6.24 2.92
C ASN A 68 12.60 6.52 3.92
N PHE A 69 11.38 6.72 3.42
CA PHE A 69 10.22 6.89 4.30
C PHE A 69 10.01 5.69 5.21
N PHE A 70 10.10 4.47 4.71
CA PHE A 70 9.94 3.27 5.53
C PHE A 70 11.04 3.12 6.60
N VAL A 71 12.29 3.46 6.26
CA VAL A 71 13.41 3.47 7.21
C VAL A 71 13.21 4.52 8.29
N GLU A 72 12.83 5.74 7.90
CA GLU A 72 12.58 6.85 8.83
C GLU A 72 11.33 6.61 9.67
N ALA A 73 10.25 6.07 9.08
CA ALA A 73 9.01 5.76 9.77
C ALA A 73 9.22 4.82 10.97
N THR A 74 10.13 3.86 10.84
CA THR A 74 10.52 2.98 11.95
C THR A 74 11.06 3.76 13.14
N ASN A 75 11.81 4.84 12.90
CA ASN A 75 12.44 5.63 13.96
C ASN A 75 11.55 6.74 14.52
N ILE A 76 10.62 7.26 13.69
CA ILE A 76 9.81 8.44 14.02
C ILE A 76 8.47 8.05 14.65
N PHE A 77 7.85 6.97 14.17
CA PHE A 77 6.45 6.67 14.48
C PHE A 77 6.25 5.48 15.42
N SER A 78 7.28 4.68 15.69
CA SER A 78 7.09 3.42 16.40
C SER A 78 8.29 3.04 17.25
N ASP A 79 8.01 2.49 18.43
CA ASP A 79 9.02 1.83 19.27
C ASP A 79 9.43 0.45 18.71
N TYR A 80 8.73 -0.02 17.69
CA TYR A 80 8.97 -1.31 17.02
C TYR A 80 9.27 -1.11 15.53
N PRO A 81 10.17 -1.91 14.94
CA PRO A 81 10.49 -1.83 13.53
C PRO A 81 9.27 -2.10 12.64
N ILE A 82 8.90 -1.13 11.79
CA ILE A 82 7.84 -1.27 10.78
C ILE A 82 8.31 -2.19 9.65
N ILE A 83 9.60 -2.17 9.33
CA ILE A 83 10.23 -3.04 8.33
C ILE A 83 11.31 -3.90 8.97
N LYS A 84 11.44 -5.15 8.48
CA LYS A 84 12.46 -6.10 8.95
C LYS A 84 13.07 -6.85 7.76
N PRO A 85 14.37 -7.14 7.77
CA PRO A 85 14.98 -8.03 6.78
C PRO A 85 14.25 -9.38 6.74
N LEU A 86 13.90 -9.83 5.56
CA LEU A 86 13.23 -11.11 5.35
C LEU A 86 13.99 -11.98 4.36
N GLY A 87 14.38 -11.39 3.22
CA GLY A 87 14.79 -12.10 2.04
C GLY A 87 13.62 -12.78 1.34
N GLY A 88 13.76 -13.06 0.05
CA GLY A 88 12.68 -13.65 -0.73
C GLY A 88 13.17 -14.59 -1.81
N LEU A 89 12.34 -15.59 -2.10
CA LEU A 89 12.53 -16.52 -3.18
C LEU A 89 11.40 -16.40 -4.19
N THR A 90 11.75 -16.12 -5.46
CA THR A 90 10.85 -16.35 -6.59
C THR A 90 11.22 -17.66 -7.24
N VAL A 91 10.35 -18.66 -7.08
CA VAL A 91 10.60 -20.00 -7.64
C VAL A 91 10.61 -19.94 -9.17
N VAL A 92 11.61 -20.56 -9.78
CA VAL A 92 11.75 -20.67 -11.22
C VAL A 92 11.39 -22.11 -11.63
N PRO A 93 10.25 -22.31 -12.33
CA PRO A 93 9.90 -23.61 -12.90
C PRO A 93 10.89 -24.04 -13.96
N THR A 94 10.97 -25.35 -14.23
CA THR A 94 11.85 -25.93 -15.26
C THR A 94 11.62 -25.34 -16.66
N THR A 95 10.41 -24.88 -16.94
CA THR A 95 10.00 -24.30 -18.23
C THR A 95 10.34 -22.81 -18.37
N LYS A 96 10.87 -22.15 -17.31
CA LYS A 96 11.02 -20.67 -17.27
C LYS A 96 12.42 -20.18 -16.91
N LEU A 97 13.43 -20.99 -17.11
CA LEU A 97 14.82 -20.61 -16.82
C LEU A 97 15.30 -19.41 -17.66
N ASP A 98 14.93 -19.37 -18.95
CA ASP A 98 15.30 -18.27 -19.83
C ASP A 98 14.63 -16.96 -19.41
N GLU A 99 13.34 -17.03 -19.03
CA GLU A 99 12.61 -15.86 -18.49
C GLU A 99 13.26 -15.32 -17.21
N ALA A 100 13.73 -16.21 -16.33
CA ALA A 100 14.42 -15.84 -15.09
C ALA A 100 15.72 -15.08 -15.36
N THR A 101 16.48 -15.47 -16.38
CA THR A 101 17.70 -14.78 -16.78
C THR A 101 17.39 -13.38 -17.30
N VAL A 102 16.41 -13.24 -18.17
CA VAL A 102 15.95 -11.93 -18.69
C VAL A 102 15.47 -11.03 -17.55
N PHE A 103 14.72 -11.60 -16.60
CA PHE A 103 14.28 -10.88 -15.40
C PHE A 103 15.48 -10.35 -14.59
N LEU A 104 16.47 -11.19 -14.33
CA LEU A 104 17.65 -10.80 -13.58
C LEU A 104 18.44 -9.67 -14.27
N ASP A 105 18.66 -9.77 -15.56
CA ASP A 105 19.41 -8.76 -16.33
C ASP A 105 18.72 -7.39 -16.28
N ARG A 106 17.39 -7.41 -16.25
CA ARG A 106 16.57 -6.19 -16.13
C ARG A 106 16.66 -5.56 -14.74
N TRP A 107 16.52 -6.37 -13.69
CA TRP A 107 16.32 -5.87 -12.34
C TRP A 107 17.58 -5.74 -11.50
N ARG A 108 18.67 -6.40 -11.85
CA ARG A 108 19.98 -6.27 -11.18
C ARG A 108 20.53 -4.84 -11.17
N LYS A 109 20.13 -4.00 -12.12
CA LYS A 109 20.52 -2.59 -12.14
C LYS A 109 19.93 -1.81 -10.98
N LEU A 110 18.74 -2.17 -10.52
CA LEU A 110 18.04 -1.54 -9.40
C LEU A 110 18.29 -2.28 -8.09
N ASN A 111 18.41 -3.59 -8.13
CA ASN A 111 18.71 -4.46 -7.00
C ASN A 111 19.88 -5.39 -7.33
N PRO A 112 21.15 -4.94 -7.12
CA PRO A 112 22.35 -5.73 -7.42
C PRO A 112 22.46 -7.03 -6.61
N GLY A 113 21.72 -7.14 -5.50
CA GLY A 113 21.69 -8.35 -4.66
C GLY A 113 20.93 -9.53 -5.26
N LEU A 114 20.14 -9.32 -6.32
CA LEU A 114 19.38 -10.40 -6.97
C LEU A 114 20.33 -11.45 -7.57
N ALA A 115 20.06 -12.72 -7.26
CA ALA A 115 20.85 -13.84 -7.74
C ALA A 115 19.97 -15.02 -8.17
N LEU A 116 20.29 -15.65 -9.28
CA LEU A 116 19.77 -16.97 -9.60
C LEU A 116 20.52 -17.98 -8.74
N ILE A 117 19.81 -18.78 -7.98
CA ILE A 117 20.33 -19.84 -7.12
C ILE A 117 19.84 -21.20 -7.60
N ASP A 118 20.67 -22.21 -7.38
CA ASP A 118 20.37 -23.57 -7.78
C ASP A 118 19.18 -24.15 -6.99
N LYS A 119 18.54 -25.14 -7.58
CA LYS A 119 17.45 -25.91 -6.97
C LYS A 119 17.81 -26.41 -5.56
N SER A 120 19.01 -26.97 -5.38
CA SER A 120 19.46 -27.48 -4.09
C SER A 120 19.49 -26.40 -3.00
N VAL A 121 20.00 -25.22 -3.35
CA VAL A 121 20.05 -24.06 -2.45
C VAL A 121 18.64 -23.51 -2.18
N ALA A 122 17.78 -23.46 -3.20
CA ALA A 122 16.39 -23.03 -3.05
C ALA A 122 15.62 -23.95 -2.09
N MET A 123 15.75 -25.25 -2.25
CA MET A 123 15.10 -26.25 -1.39
C MET A 123 15.68 -26.28 0.03
N MET A 124 16.97 -26.01 0.21
CA MET A 124 17.57 -25.87 1.54
C MET A 124 17.00 -24.66 2.29
N ARG A 125 16.72 -23.55 1.59
CA ARG A 125 16.09 -22.35 2.18
C ARG A 125 14.60 -22.53 2.44
N VAL A 126 13.90 -23.26 1.57
CA VAL A 126 12.45 -23.46 1.64
C VAL A 126 12.16 -24.96 1.40
N PRO A 127 12.25 -25.81 2.44
CA PRO A 127 12.14 -27.26 2.31
C PRO A 127 10.77 -27.79 1.84
N ILE A 128 9.72 -26.97 1.88
CA ILE A 128 8.36 -27.34 1.45
C ILE A 128 8.19 -27.32 -0.09
N LEU A 129 9.17 -26.81 -0.84
CA LEU A 129 9.11 -26.77 -2.29
C LEU A 129 9.08 -28.17 -2.89
N ARG A 130 8.29 -28.36 -3.94
CA ARG A 130 8.24 -29.60 -4.71
C ARG A 130 9.42 -29.66 -5.66
N ALA A 131 10.31 -30.62 -5.44
CA ALA A 131 11.55 -30.74 -6.19
C ALA A 131 11.35 -30.89 -7.70
N GLU A 132 10.32 -31.59 -8.13
CA GLU A 132 10.00 -31.84 -9.53
C GLU A 132 9.58 -30.58 -10.30
N GLU A 133 9.07 -29.57 -9.61
CA GLU A 133 8.57 -28.34 -10.22
C GLU A 133 9.61 -27.20 -10.22
N VAL A 134 10.72 -27.35 -9.50
CA VAL A 134 11.73 -26.33 -9.28
C VAL A 134 12.98 -26.58 -10.09
N ALA A 135 13.34 -25.65 -10.98
CA ALA A 135 14.65 -25.61 -11.63
C ALA A 135 15.70 -24.83 -10.82
N GLY A 136 15.26 -23.80 -10.13
CA GLY A 136 16.04 -22.91 -9.29
C GLY A 136 15.16 -21.84 -8.69
N ALA A 137 15.75 -20.78 -8.17
CA ALA A 137 15.00 -19.62 -7.71
C ALA A 137 15.80 -18.32 -7.88
N ILE A 138 15.10 -17.21 -8.01
CA ILE A 138 15.68 -15.88 -7.86
C ILE A 138 15.65 -15.54 -6.38
N TRP A 139 16.81 -15.35 -5.80
CA TRP A 139 16.98 -14.90 -4.42
C TRP A 139 17.08 -13.38 -4.38
N ASP A 140 16.25 -12.76 -3.55
CA ASP A 140 16.32 -11.33 -3.23
C ASP A 140 16.69 -11.14 -1.75
N PRO A 141 17.95 -10.79 -1.42
CA PRO A 141 18.38 -10.54 -0.05
C PRO A 141 17.84 -9.23 0.53
N ASN A 142 17.40 -8.30 -0.33
CA ASN A 142 16.95 -6.97 0.06
C ASN A 142 15.45 -6.88 0.32
N LEU A 143 14.72 -7.99 0.11
CA LEU A 143 13.30 -8.05 0.40
C LEU A 143 13.08 -7.90 1.91
N LEU A 144 12.18 -6.98 2.28
CA LEU A 144 11.84 -6.69 3.68
C LEU A 144 10.38 -7.06 3.94
N SER A 145 10.06 -7.55 5.13
CA SER A 145 8.69 -7.62 5.60
C SER A 145 8.21 -6.25 6.07
N ILE A 146 6.93 -5.96 5.88
CA ILE A 146 6.28 -4.74 6.37
C ILE A 146 5.21 -5.13 7.38
N ASP A 147 5.27 -4.58 8.60
CA ASP A 147 4.15 -4.61 9.53
C ASP A 147 3.14 -3.53 9.13
N THR A 148 2.16 -3.95 8.31
CA THR A 148 1.13 -3.05 7.77
C THR A 148 0.23 -2.48 8.86
N HIS A 149 -0.07 -3.25 9.89
CA HIS A 149 -0.90 -2.77 10.99
C HIS A 149 -0.19 -1.66 11.75
N GLN A 150 1.07 -1.88 12.14
CA GLN A 150 1.88 -0.89 12.83
C GLN A 150 2.09 0.38 11.99
N LEU A 151 2.35 0.21 10.69
CA LEU A 151 2.47 1.33 9.75
C LEU A 151 1.19 2.18 9.71
N MET A 152 0.05 1.55 9.44
CA MET A 152 -1.23 2.25 9.33
C MET A 152 -1.64 2.91 10.65
N GLN A 153 -1.46 2.21 11.78
CA GLN A 153 -1.75 2.77 13.10
C GLN A 153 -0.89 4.00 13.38
N SER A 154 0.38 3.98 13.00
CA SER A 154 1.31 5.10 13.19
C SER A 154 0.93 6.31 12.34
N LEU A 155 0.57 6.09 11.07
CA LEU A 155 0.09 7.13 10.17
C LEU A 155 -1.23 7.73 10.68
N LEU A 156 -2.16 6.91 11.17
CA LEU A 156 -3.43 7.38 11.72
C LEU A 156 -3.22 8.20 13.01
N ARG A 157 -2.33 7.79 13.90
CA ARG A 157 -1.98 8.59 15.09
C ARG A 157 -1.48 9.98 14.69
N ALA A 158 -0.58 10.05 13.73
CA ALA A 158 -0.08 11.33 13.23
C ALA A 158 -1.18 12.13 12.52
N PHE A 159 -2.04 11.50 11.74
CA PHE A 159 -3.21 12.10 11.10
C PHE A 159 -4.15 12.74 12.13
N PHE A 160 -4.47 12.05 13.21
CA PHE A 160 -5.29 12.59 14.31
C PHE A 160 -4.61 13.75 15.04
N SER A 161 -3.30 13.65 15.27
CA SER A 161 -2.52 14.75 15.89
C SER A 161 -2.52 16.01 15.04
N ASN A 162 -2.66 15.88 13.72
CA ASN A 162 -2.82 17.00 12.79
C ASN A 162 -4.28 17.52 12.70
N GLY A 163 -5.21 16.99 13.49
CA GLY A 163 -6.63 17.38 13.49
C GLY A 163 -7.47 16.69 12.42
N GLY A 164 -6.97 15.63 11.79
CA GLY A 164 -7.71 14.83 10.83
C GLY A 164 -8.84 14.03 11.47
N GLN A 165 -9.91 13.74 10.72
CA GLN A 165 -11.05 12.96 11.18
C GLN A 165 -11.19 11.68 10.36
N LEU A 166 -11.30 10.54 11.07
CA LEU A 166 -11.65 9.24 10.50
C LEU A 166 -13.11 8.92 10.84
N LEU A 167 -13.88 8.59 9.82
CA LEU A 167 -15.31 8.27 9.89
C LEU A 167 -15.50 6.84 9.39
N CYS A 168 -15.52 5.86 10.30
CA CYS A 168 -15.80 4.45 10.00
C CYS A 168 -17.30 4.15 10.05
N GLY A 169 -17.70 3.03 9.41
CA GLY A 169 -19.10 2.61 9.31
C GLY A 169 -19.93 3.57 8.46
N LYS A 170 -19.32 4.28 7.48
CA LYS A 170 -19.98 5.30 6.68
C LYS A 170 -19.90 4.96 5.19
N ASP A 171 -21.03 4.53 4.64
CA ASP A 171 -21.17 4.34 3.19
C ASP A 171 -21.38 5.71 2.52
N ALA A 172 -20.35 6.21 1.88
CA ALA A 172 -20.33 7.55 1.29
C ALA A 172 -20.97 7.55 -0.09
N GLN A 173 -21.97 8.42 -0.30
CA GLN A 173 -22.61 8.66 -1.57
C GLN A 173 -22.18 10.03 -2.11
N LEU A 174 -21.55 10.04 -3.29
CA LEU A 174 -21.15 11.27 -3.96
C LEU A 174 -22.34 11.86 -4.72
N GLN A 175 -22.59 13.14 -4.53
CA GLN A 175 -23.52 13.85 -5.39
C GLN A 175 -22.76 14.55 -6.51
N ARG A 176 -23.13 14.21 -7.76
CA ARG A 176 -22.59 14.88 -8.96
C ARG A 176 -22.85 16.37 -8.89
N ARG A 177 -21.81 17.14 -9.18
CA ARG A 177 -21.90 18.58 -9.26
C ARG A 177 -21.51 19.09 -10.64
N GLN A 178 -22.04 20.25 -11.00
CA GLN A 178 -21.59 20.95 -12.19
C GLN A 178 -20.11 21.39 -12.03
N ALA A 179 -19.39 21.47 -13.13
CA ALA A 179 -17.97 21.85 -13.12
C ALA A 179 -17.73 23.12 -12.31
N GLY A 180 -16.74 23.08 -11.40
CA GLY A 180 -16.36 24.18 -10.52
C GLY A 180 -17.11 24.28 -9.19
N GLN A 181 -18.01 23.35 -8.89
CA GLN A 181 -18.72 23.30 -7.61
C GLN A 181 -18.03 22.37 -6.60
N VAL A 182 -18.27 22.63 -5.32
CA VAL A 182 -17.81 21.82 -4.19
C VAL A 182 -18.58 20.49 -4.18
N TRP A 183 -17.89 19.37 -3.96
CA TRP A 183 -18.51 18.06 -3.77
C TRP A 183 -19.36 18.05 -2.51
N GLU A 184 -20.51 17.42 -2.57
CA GLU A 184 -21.32 17.03 -1.40
C GLU A 184 -21.28 15.51 -1.28
N ILE A 185 -20.90 15.04 -0.12
CA ILE A 185 -20.81 13.63 0.21
C ILE A 185 -21.82 13.37 1.32
N ASP A 186 -22.80 12.55 1.01
CA ASP A 186 -23.73 12.01 2.00
C ASP A 186 -23.13 10.76 2.61
N ALA A 187 -22.83 10.79 3.88
CA ALA A 187 -22.29 9.69 4.66
C ALA A 187 -23.28 9.34 5.80
N GLN A 188 -24.52 8.97 5.42
CA GLN A 188 -25.63 8.61 6.28
C GLN A 188 -26.12 9.80 7.15
N ASP A 189 -25.68 9.90 8.39
CA ASP A 189 -26.06 10.96 9.37
C ASP A 189 -25.21 12.23 9.22
N LEU A 190 -24.21 12.22 8.32
CA LEU A 190 -23.26 13.31 8.09
C LEU A 190 -23.31 13.78 6.64
N SER A 191 -23.26 15.09 6.45
CA SER A 191 -23.04 15.71 5.15
C SER A 191 -21.68 16.40 5.14
N ILE A 192 -20.86 16.11 4.13
CA ILE A 192 -19.50 16.62 3.98
C ILE A 192 -19.42 17.43 2.70
N ARG A 193 -18.77 18.60 2.78
CA ARG A 193 -18.47 19.45 1.62
C ARG A 193 -16.97 19.56 1.43
N THR A 194 -16.49 19.36 0.20
CA THR A 194 -15.07 19.45 -0.13
C THR A 194 -14.86 19.85 -1.60
N PRO A 195 -13.83 20.67 -1.92
CA PRO A 195 -13.45 20.91 -3.29
C PRO A 195 -12.80 19.69 -3.96
N THR A 196 -12.25 18.76 -3.18
CA THR A 196 -11.49 17.61 -3.72
C THR A 196 -11.86 16.31 -3.04
N VAL A 197 -12.25 15.33 -3.84
CA VAL A 197 -12.45 13.94 -3.40
C VAL A 197 -11.28 13.09 -3.90
N ILE A 198 -10.73 12.27 -3.01
CA ILE A 198 -9.69 11.28 -3.34
C ILE A 198 -10.30 9.89 -3.23
N ASN A 199 -10.33 9.20 -4.36
CA ASN A 199 -10.80 7.83 -4.43
C ASN A 199 -9.66 6.87 -4.03
N ALA A 200 -9.72 6.32 -2.83
CA ALA A 200 -8.80 5.32 -2.29
C ALA A 200 -9.53 4.02 -1.92
N ALA A 201 -10.66 3.74 -2.56
CA ALA A 201 -11.60 2.67 -2.23
C ALA A 201 -11.15 1.25 -2.67
N GLY A 202 -9.88 1.06 -3.07
CA GLY A 202 -9.33 -0.25 -3.40
C GLY A 202 -10.13 -0.97 -4.48
N ALA A 203 -10.67 -2.16 -4.17
CA ALA A 203 -11.45 -2.94 -5.12
C ALA A 203 -12.77 -2.25 -5.56
N TRP A 204 -13.26 -1.29 -4.80
CA TRP A 204 -14.48 -0.51 -5.08
C TRP A 204 -14.20 0.84 -5.75
N ALA A 205 -12.95 1.10 -6.16
CA ALA A 205 -12.59 2.37 -6.79
C ALA A 205 -13.41 2.68 -8.05
N ASN A 206 -13.79 1.65 -8.82
CA ASN A 206 -14.63 1.83 -9.99
C ASN A 206 -16.07 2.24 -9.62
N GLU A 207 -16.63 1.70 -8.54
CA GLU A 207 -17.95 2.10 -8.05
C GLU A 207 -17.97 3.57 -7.63
N VAL A 208 -16.93 4.00 -6.90
CA VAL A 208 -16.75 5.41 -6.51
C VAL A 208 -16.60 6.30 -7.74
N ALA A 209 -15.84 5.87 -8.75
CA ALA A 209 -15.67 6.64 -9.99
C ALA A 209 -16.98 6.81 -10.79
N LEU A 210 -17.87 5.83 -10.72
CA LEU A 210 -19.18 5.90 -11.37
C LEU A 210 -20.15 6.86 -10.67
N MET A 211 -19.96 7.13 -9.39
CA MET A 211 -20.73 8.14 -8.62
C MET A 211 -20.28 9.57 -8.94
N ALA A 212 -19.02 9.76 -9.39
CA ALA A 212 -18.41 11.05 -9.71
C ALA A 212 -18.69 11.51 -11.13
#